data_47a9d57eded19c7ee10589d246f79a50
#
_entry.id   47a9d57eded19c7ee10589d246f79a50
#
_cell.length_a   1.000
_cell.length_b   1.000
_cell.length_c   1.000
_cell.angle_alpha   90.00
_cell.angle_beta   90.00
_cell.angle_gamma   90.00
#
_symmetry.space_group_name_H-M   'P 1'
#
loop_
_entity.id
_entity.type
_entity.pdbx_description
1 polymer ?
#
loop_
_entity_poly.entity_id
_entity_poly.type
_entity_poly.pdbx_seq_one_letter_code
_entity_poly.pdbx_strand_id
1 'polypeptide(L)'
;MMRIKTIIALSAFSIAAAHAQDSIVLDDFESDSKGWEDVSGAFSEVVNNPSPDDVNSSSKVLKCTRPVGTDNWAGVILRGVYSLNIGSGDNDYSYATVKFLKQTQGDVAFKLESGPGDNYEYNTAYLGGNGWTTVTFDLKSAPKGTYKDFFVMVDRGDLQRDAVVYIDEITLLKKLDQQSSSTYDPNSQRGTGEVDGYHLVWQELFDDGKLSNVWNIEENGYGGYNNELQYYSRNNIEVGKDSEGNGCLIITARKEQSNGKSCTSGRLNTQGKMKFCHGKVEASIRLPKTGNGLWPAFWMMGDEVGSWPANGEIDILEMGNAEAFNRGSQDRYFNGACHWGPSSSAHEMSTQSVTWDYSLQDGEFHLYTLYWDDQRLVMYVDQDRYPNARPYFQLSINDRSSQRSAGTYFHHEFHILFNLAIGGDFPKIYDINQVSALQGGEAKMYVNYVKVYQKGIQGESYTGPVIDFTGMEDLCATQKGLDELAGSIYNINGLLVRTFNAGESSVIGNLKEGLYIIRLENGESFKILKKE
;
A
#
# COMPACT_ATOMS: atom_id res chain seq x y z
N MET A 1 53.85 -34.98 44.20
CA MET A 1 52.80 -34.06 44.65
C MET A 1 52.10 -33.46 43.46
N MET A 2 50.98 -34.03 43.13
CA MET A 2 50.20 -33.68 41.93
C MET A 2 48.99 -32.84 42.37
N ARG A 3 48.92 -31.60 41.93
CA ARG A 3 47.80 -30.70 42.24
C ARG A 3 46.68 -30.89 41.20
N ILE A 4 45.58 -31.48 41.66
CA ILE A 4 44.34 -31.58 40.91
C ILE A 4 43.67 -30.21 40.93
N LYS A 5 43.43 -29.60 39.75
CA LYS A 5 42.58 -28.43 39.60
C LYS A 5 41.14 -28.91 39.30
N THR A 6 40.26 -28.70 40.26
CA THR A 6 38.85 -28.90 40.10
C THR A 6 38.29 -27.75 39.26
N ILE A 7 37.71 -28.09 38.07
CA ILE A 7 36.94 -27.15 37.25
C ILE A 7 35.48 -27.28 37.69
N ILE A 8 34.95 -26.22 38.31
CA ILE A 8 33.55 -26.08 38.60
C ILE A 8 32.89 -25.52 37.31
N ALA A 9 32.10 -26.37 36.63
CA ALA A 9 31.26 -25.92 35.56
C ALA A 9 30.00 -25.26 36.16
N LEU A 10 29.89 -23.95 36.07
CA LEU A 10 28.63 -23.26 36.31
C LEU A 10 27.72 -23.50 35.12
N SER A 11 26.70 -24.34 35.32
CA SER A 11 25.56 -24.42 34.39
C SER A 11 24.71 -23.19 34.57
N ALA A 12 24.81 -22.28 33.61
CA ALA A 12 23.83 -21.19 33.50
C ALA A 12 22.47 -21.77 33.02
N PHE A 13 21.56 -21.91 33.96
CA PHE A 13 20.15 -22.09 33.64
C PHE A 13 19.64 -20.76 33.03
N SER A 14 19.56 -20.69 31.72
CA SER A 14 18.76 -19.68 31.04
C SER A 14 17.30 -20.00 31.28
N ILE A 15 16.66 -19.23 32.15
CA ILE A 15 15.19 -19.15 32.21
C ILE A 15 14.77 -18.48 30.90
N ALA A 16 14.42 -19.29 29.90
CA ALA A 16 13.68 -18.79 28.75
C ALA A 16 12.31 -18.36 29.29
N ALA A 17 12.10 -17.05 29.42
CA ALA A 17 10.77 -16.51 29.57
C ALA A 17 9.98 -16.99 28.34
N ALA A 18 8.94 -17.81 28.57
CA ALA A 18 7.99 -18.19 27.53
C ALA A 18 7.32 -16.89 27.06
N HIS A 19 7.81 -16.32 25.98
CA HIS A 19 7.06 -15.32 25.23
C HIS A 19 5.83 -16.05 24.70
N ALA A 20 4.64 -15.58 25.06
CA ALA A 20 3.40 -16.09 24.50
C ALA A 20 3.53 -15.94 22.98
N GLN A 21 3.40 -17.05 22.26
CA GLN A 21 3.57 -17.11 20.82
C GLN A 21 2.51 -16.21 20.17
N ASP A 22 2.93 -15.13 19.49
CA ASP A 22 2.02 -14.17 18.88
C ASP A 22 1.39 -14.68 17.58
N SER A 23 1.88 -15.82 17.07
CA SER A 23 1.35 -16.51 15.90
C SER A 23 1.32 -18.03 16.10
N ILE A 24 0.47 -18.72 15.34
CA ILE A 24 0.44 -20.17 15.25
C ILE A 24 0.20 -20.58 13.79
N VAL A 25 1.10 -21.39 13.23
CA VAL A 25 0.93 -22.00 11.91
C VAL A 25 0.01 -23.20 12.05
N LEU A 26 -1.17 -23.13 11.46
CA LEU A 26 -2.12 -24.27 11.43
C LEU A 26 -1.58 -25.37 10.54
N ASP A 27 -1.07 -25.06 9.35
CA ASP A 27 -0.37 -25.98 8.47
C ASP A 27 0.51 -25.21 7.46
N ASP A 28 1.68 -25.77 7.13
CA ASP A 28 2.61 -25.33 6.11
C ASP A 28 2.85 -26.41 5.04
N PHE A 29 2.16 -27.54 5.14
CA PHE A 29 2.18 -28.69 4.23
C PHE A 29 3.57 -29.30 3.93
N GLU A 30 4.64 -28.84 4.57
CA GLU A 30 6.01 -29.37 4.39
C GLU A 30 6.22 -30.74 5.04
N SER A 31 5.42 -31.06 6.05
CA SER A 31 5.36 -32.34 6.73
C SER A 31 4.07 -33.09 6.37
N ASP A 32 3.76 -34.20 7.07
CA ASP A 32 2.48 -34.89 6.90
C ASP A 32 1.32 -33.94 7.19
N SER A 33 0.36 -33.85 6.27
CA SER A 33 -0.83 -33.01 6.39
C SER A 33 -1.57 -33.28 7.70
N LYS A 34 -2.00 -32.24 8.38
CA LYS A 34 -2.70 -32.31 9.66
C LYS A 34 -4.15 -32.80 9.59
N GLY A 35 -4.56 -33.36 8.47
CA GLY A 35 -5.87 -33.96 8.28
C GLY A 35 -6.94 -33.01 7.79
N TRP A 36 -6.61 -32.17 6.84
CA TRP A 36 -7.60 -31.36 6.13
C TRP A 36 -8.60 -32.25 5.40
N GLU A 37 -9.87 -31.95 5.57
CA GLU A 37 -11.00 -32.66 4.97
C GLU A 37 -11.56 -31.85 3.81
N ASP A 38 -11.89 -32.55 2.72
CA ASP A 38 -12.56 -31.95 1.57
C ASP A 38 -14.03 -31.70 1.85
N VAL A 39 -14.55 -30.55 1.43
CA VAL A 39 -15.91 -30.12 1.70
C VAL A 39 -16.63 -29.77 0.41
N SER A 40 -17.91 -30.21 0.32
CA SER A 40 -18.86 -29.83 -0.73
C SER A 40 -18.42 -30.11 -2.16
N GLY A 41 -17.73 -31.22 -2.34
CA GLY A 41 -17.28 -31.68 -3.67
C GLY A 41 -15.96 -31.07 -4.15
N ALA A 42 -15.32 -30.23 -3.38
CA ALA A 42 -13.90 -29.94 -3.59
C ALA A 42 -13.08 -31.19 -3.31
N PHE A 43 -11.87 -31.26 -3.85
CA PHE A 43 -10.90 -32.29 -3.52
C PHE A 43 -9.49 -31.70 -3.46
N SER A 44 -8.68 -32.21 -2.52
CA SER A 44 -7.36 -31.67 -2.26
C SER A 44 -6.28 -32.75 -2.17
N GLU A 45 -5.07 -32.35 -2.48
CA GLU A 45 -3.87 -33.22 -2.39
C GLU A 45 -2.65 -32.34 -2.08
N VAL A 46 -1.71 -32.85 -1.27
CA VAL A 46 -0.42 -32.18 -1.07
C VAL A 46 0.47 -32.47 -2.27
N VAL A 47 0.97 -31.45 -2.91
CA VAL A 47 1.79 -31.53 -4.12
C VAL A 47 3.07 -30.70 -3.97
N ASN A 48 4.03 -30.89 -4.89
CA ASN A 48 5.16 -29.96 -4.98
C ASN A 48 4.66 -28.57 -5.37
N ASN A 49 5.26 -27.53 -4.80
CA ASN A 49 4.94 -26.16 -5.15
C ASN A 49 5.19 -25.92 -6.66
N PRO A 50 4.15 -25.57 -7.44
CA PRO A 50 4.29 -25.46 -8.89
C PRO A 50 5.02 -24.17 -9.33
N SER A 51 5.17 -23.19 -8.42
CA SER A 51 5.74 -21.88 -8.74
C SER A 51 6.33 -21.21 -7.49
N PRO A 52 7.43 -21.73 -6.94
CA PRO A 52 8.10 -21.08 -5.80
C PRO A 52 8.55 -19.67 -6.17
N ASP A 53 8.30 -18.71 -5.27
CA ASP A 53 8.70 -17.31 -5.41
C ASP A 53 9.09 -16.71 -4.05
N ASP A 54 9.34 -15.40 -4.01
CA ASP A 54 9.74 -14.70 -2.78
C ASP A 54 8.63 -14.65 -1.71
N VAL A 55 7.37 -14.80 -2.12
CA VAL A 55 6.22 -14.86 -1.20
C VAL A 55 6.05 -16.26 -0.64
N ASN A 56 6.31 -17.29 -1.46
CA ASN A 56 6.20 -18.67 -1.05
C ASN A 56 7.30 -19.55 -1.64
N SER A 57 8.37 -19.76 -0.87
CA SER A 57 9.50 -20.61 -1.21
C SER A 57 9.34 -22.06 -0.74
N SER A 58 8.19 -22.45 -0.19
CA SER A 58 7.89 -23.80 0.30
C SER A 58 8.08 -24.84 -0.79
N SER A 59 8.49 -26.04 -0.41
CA SER A 59 8.66 -27.15 -1.35
C SER A 59 7.35 -27.87 -1.68
N LYS A 60 6.41 -27.88 -0.72
CA LYS A 60 5.10 -28.52 -0.85
C LYS A 60 3.97 -27.55 -0.49
N VAL A 61 2.81 -27.79 -1.06
CA VAL A 61 1.61 -26.98 -0.89
C VAL A 61 0.35 -27.84 -1.01
N LEU A 62 -0.77 -27.40 -0.48
CA LEU A 62 -2.06 -28.04 -0.70
C LEU A 62 -2.67 -27.54 -2.01
N LYS A 63 -2.85 -28.41 -2.98
CA LYS A 63 -3.65 -28.14 -4.18
C LYS A 63 -5.10 -28.50 -3.91
N CYS A 64 -6.01 -27.56 -4.01
CA CYS A 64 -7.44 -27.73 -3.89
C CYS A 64 -8.09 -27.49 -5.25
N THR A 65 -8.90 -28.43 -5.71
CA THR A 65 -9.70 -28.29 -6.94
C THR A 65 -11.17 -28.22 -6.58
N ARG A 66 -11.84 -27.18 -7.08
CA ARG A 66 -13.28 -27.01 -7.00
C ARG A 66 -13.89 -27.22 -8.39
N PRO A 67 -14.59 -28.35 -8.64
CA PRO A 67 -15.25 -28.61 -9.92
C PRO A 67 -16.42 -27.66 -10.18
N VAL A 68 -16.74 -27.45 -11.46
CA VAL A 68 -17.99 -26.80 -11.89
C VAL A 68 -19.20 -27.53 -11.32
N GLY A 69 -20.19 -26.78 -10.83
CA GLY A 69 -21.43 -27.31 -10.28
C GLY A 69 -21.35 -27.73 -8.80
N THR A 70 -20.20 -27.53 -8.15
CA THR A 70 -20.09 -27.66 -6.69
C THR A 70 -20.64 -26.41 -5.99
N ASP A 71 -20.96 -26.54 -4.70
CA ASP A 71 -21.42 -25.40 -3.91
C ASP A 71 -20.40 -24.24 -3.87
N ASN A 72 -20.88 -23.01 -3.80
CA ASN A 72 -20.03 -21.82 -3.74
C ASN A 72 -19.22 -21.66 -2.44
N TRP A 73 -19.43 -22.57 -1.50
CA TRP A 73 -18.70 -22.68 -0.23
C TRP A 73 -17.80 -23.91 -0.17
N ALA A 74 -17.55 -24.58 -1.30
CA ALA A 74 -16.62 -25.72 -1.36
C ALA A 74 -15.18 -25.31 -1.04
N GLY A 75 -14.44 -26.20 -0.38
CA GLY A 75 -13.06 -25.93 0.04
C GLY A 75 -12.52 -27.02 0.96
N VAL A 76 -11.63 -26.64 1.89
CA VAL A 76 -10.97 -27.56 2.82
C VAL A 76 -11.12 -27.09 4.26
N ILE A 77 -11.35 -28.01 5.19
CA ILE A 77 -11.53 -27.72 6.62
C ILE A 77 -10.59 -28.54 7.50
N LEU A 78 -10.00 -27.90 8.50
CA LEU A 78 -9.23 -28.56 9.55
C LEU A 78 -10.09 -28.65 10.81
N ARG A 79 -10.47 -29.88 11.22
CA ARG A 79 -11.39 -30.12 12.33
C ARG A 79 -10.71 -30.63 13.59
N GLY A 80 -10.97 -29.95 14.72
CA GLY A 80 -10.65 -30.42 16.07
C GLY A 80 -9.16 -30.58 16.39
N VAL A 81 -8.24 -30.21 15.47
CA VAL A 81 -6.79 -30.31 15.70
C VAL A 81 -6.34 -29.25 16.71
N TYR A 82 -6.95 -28.09 16.64
CA TYR A 82 -6.64 -26.95 17.51
C TYR A 82 -7.86 -26.52 18.33
N SER A 83 -7.60 -25.77 19.39
CA SER A 83 -8.64 -25.16 20.24
C SER A 83 -8.12 -23.77 20.61
N LEU A 84 -8.49 -22.74 19.82
CA LEU A 84 -7.85 -21.43 19.85
C LEU A 84 -8.85 -20.32 20.14
N ASN A 85 -8.45 -19.36 20.97
CA ASN A 85 -9.26 -18.21 21.29
C ASN A 85 -9.17 -17.18 20.16
N ILE A 86 -10.32 -16.81 19.61
CA ILE A 86 -10.47 -15.82 18.53
C ILE A 86 -11.21 -14.61 19.08
N GLY A 87 -10.84 -13.43 18.64
CA GLY A 87 -11.48 -12.17 19.02
C GLY A 87 -10.54 -10.98 18.97
N SER A 88 -10.90 -9.90 19.65
CA SER A 88 -10.15 -8.63 19.68
C SER A 88 -9.36 -8.39 20.98
N GLY A 89 -9.25 -9.39 21.87
CA GLY A 89 -8.50 -9.27 23.13
C GLY A 89 -7.00 -9.50 22.94
N ASP A 90 -6.16 -8.98 23.84
CA ASP A 90 -4.70 -9.04 23.75
C ASP A 90 -4.12 -10.46 23.63
N ASN A 91 -4.84 -11.47 24.07
CA ASN A 91 -4.44 -12.87 24.00
C ASN A 91 -5.20 -13.67 22.94
N ASP A 92 -6.13 -13.06 22.24
CA ASP A 92 -6.92 -13.71 21.22
C ASP A 92 -6.20 -13.63 19.86
N TYR A 93 -6.41 -14.62 19.00
CA TYR A 93 -6.00 -14.51 17.61
C TYR A 93 -7.01 -13.62 16.88
N SER A 94 -6.53 -12.52 16.35
CA SER A 94 -7.33 -11.47 15.71
C SER A 94 -7.29 -11.51 14.19
N TYR A 95 -6.37 -12.29 13.61
CA TYR A 95 -6.19 -12.39 12.17
C TYR A 95 -5.87 -13.82 11.74
N ALA A 96 -6.23 -14.16 10.50
CA ALA A 96 -5.72 -15.33 9.80
C ALA A 96 -5.02 -14.89 8.52
N THR A 97 -3.88 -15.51 8.21
CA THR A 97 -3.21 -15.35 6.92
C THR A 97 -3.15 -16.69 6.20
N VAL A 98 -3.36 -16.66 4.89
CA VAL A 98 -3.29 -17.83 4.03
C VAL A 98 -2.57 -17.42 2.74
N LYS A 99 -1.58 -18.17 2.31
CA LYS A 99 -0.96 -17.99 1.01
C LYS A 99 -1.77 -18.72 -0.07
N PHE A 100 -2.08 -18.01 -1.14
CA PHE A 100 -2.79 -18.56 -2.29
C PHE A 100 -2.02 -18.36 -3.58
N LEU A 101 -2.03 -19.38 -4.43
CA LEU A 101 -1.67 -19.25 -5.83
C LEU A 101 -2.88 -19.67 -6.67
N LYS A 102 -3.43 -18.71 -7.42
CA LYS A 102 -4.58 -18.95 -8.26
C LYS A 102 -4.53 -17.98 -9.48
N GLN A 103 -5.04 -18.45 -10.61
CA GLN A 103 -5.00 -17.71 -11.87
C GLN A 103 -6.32 -17.01 -12.20
N THR A 104 -7.37 -17.32 -11.48
CA THR A 104 -8.71 -16.77 -11.70
C THR A 104 -9.05 -15.75 -10.64
N GLN A 105 -9.74 -14.68 -11.01
CA GLN A 105 -10.32 -13.76 -10.06
C GLN A 105 -11.53 -14.42 -9.38
N GLY A 106 -11.69 -14.21 -8.09
CA GLY A 106 -12.82 -14.70 -7.31
C GLY A 106 -12.54 -14.60 -5.81
N ASP A 107 -13.59 -14.60 -5.02
CA ASP A 107 -13.49 -14.48 -3.57
C ASP A 107 -12.97 -15.77 -2.96
N VAL A 108 -12.12 -15.62 -1.95
CA VAL A 108 -11.74 -16.67 -1.00
C VAL A 108 -12.28 -16.29 0.37
N ALA A 109 -12.54 -17.29 1.22
CA ALA A 109 -13.02 -17.02 2.56
C ALA A 109 -12.30 -17.86 3.60
N PHE A 110 -12.19 -17.31 4.80
CA PHE A 110 -11.79 -18.01 6.01
C PHE A 110 -12.96 -18.06 6.97
N LYS A 111 -13.41 -19.25 7.36
CA LYS A 111 -14.57 -19.45 8.20
C LYS A 111 -14.19 -20.14 9.51
N LEU A 112 -14.79 -19.72 10.59
CA LEU A 112 -14.65 -20.29 11.91
C LEU A 112 -15.87 -21.16 12.23
N GLU A 113 -15.67 -22.39 12.69
CA GLU A 113 -16.73 -23.30 13.15
C GLU A 113 -16.41 -23.89 14.52
N SER A 114 -17.41 -24.54 15.12
CA SER A 114 -17.32 -25.19 16.43
C SER A 114 -16.87 -24.25 17.56
N GLY A 115 -17.49 -23.06 17.63
CA GLY A 115 -17.27 -22.03 18.62
C GLY A 115 -18.48 -21.14 18.82
N PRO A 116 -18.38 -20.06 19.62
CA PRO A 116 -19.51 -19.20 19.95
C PRO A 116 -20.11 -18.45 18.75
N GLY A 117 -19.34 -18.31 17.66
CA GLY A 117 -19.80 -17.72 16.41
C GLY A 117 -19.80 -18.78 15.30
N ASP A 118 -20.46 -19.91 15.53
CA ASP A 118 -20.64 -20.91 14.51
C ASP A 118 -21.09 -20.25 13.20
N ASN A 119 -20.41 -20.61 12.11
CA ASN A 119 -20.61 -20.04 10.79
C ASN A 119 -20.13 -18.58 10.61
N TYR A 120 -19.28 -18.05 11.49
CA TYR A 120 -18.60 -16.79 11.23
C TYR A 120 -17.66 -16.94 10.04
N GLU A 121 -17.82 -16.07 9.08
CA GLU A 121 -17.08 -16.09 7.81
C GLU A 121 -16.57 -14.69 7.49
N TYR A 122 -15.33 -14.61 7.05
CA TYR A 122 -14.76 -13.39 6.50
C TYR A 122 -14.32 -13.61 5.06
N ASN A 123 -14.81 -12.77 4.14
CA ASN A 123 -14.49 -12.86 2.72
C ASN A 123 -13.53 -11.77 2.30
N THR A 124 -12.56 -12.14 1.45
CA THR A 124 -11.67 -11.21 0.79
C THR A 124 -11.62 -11.55 -0.70
N ALA A 125 -11.81 -10.56 -1.57
CA ALA A 125 -11.61 -10.76 -2.99
C ALA A 125 -10.13 -11.07 -3.26
N TYR A 126 -9.87 -12.24 -3.84
CA TYR A 126 -8.54 -12.58 -4.31
C TYR A 126 -8.38 -12.13 -5.75
N LEU A 127 -7.39 -11.31 -5.97
CA LEU A 127 -7.25 -10.60 -7.23
C LEU A 127 -6.43 -11.36 -8.28
N GLY A 128 -6.33 -12.66 -8.22
CA GLY A 128 -5.65 -13.53 -9.20
C GLY A 128 -4.35 -12.94 -9.77
N GLY A 129 -3.32 -13.71 -9.87
CA GLY A 129 -2.01 -13.30 -10.41
C GLY A 129 -1.21 -14.52 -10.84
N ASN A 130 -0.03 -14.30 -11.40
CA ASN A 130 0.86 -15.39 -11.81
C ASN A 130 1.78 -15.86 -10.67
N GLY A 131 1.70 -15.27 -9.48
CA GLY A 131 2.53 -15.57 -8.31
C GLY A 131 1.71 -15.84 -7.05
N TRP A 132 2.38 -16.19 -5.97
CA TRP A 132 1.78 -16.37 -4.66
C TRP A 132 1.36 -15.04 -4.06
N THR A 133 0.24 -15.05 -3.34
CA THR A 133 -0.29 -13.89 -2.63
C THR A 133 -0.71 -14.31 -1.22
N THR A 134 -0.28 -13.57 -0.21
CA THR A 134 -0.76 -13.74 1.16
C THR A 134 -2.05 -12.95 1.33
N VAL A 135 -3.13 -13.63 1.72
CA VAL A 135 -4.42 -13.02 2.02
C VAL A 135 -4.59 -12.96 3.54
N THR A 136 -4.95 -11.79 4.05
CA THR A 136 -5.21 -11.58 5.48
C THR A 136 -6.71 -11.46 5.73
N PHE A 137 -7.20 -12.22 6.68
CA PHE A 137 -8.58 -12.20 7.15
C PHE A 137 -8.62 -11.57 8.55
N ASP A 138 -9.39 -10.50 8.73
CA ASP A 138 -9.62 -9.85 10.01
C ASP A 138 -10.71 -10.61 10.79
N LEU A 139 -10.36 -11.17 11.93
CA LEU A 139 -11.24 -11.96 12.77
C LEU A 139 -11.70 -11.21 14.03
N LYS A 140 -11.35 -9.93 14.18
CA LYS A 140 -11.67 -9.14 15.39
C LYS A 140 -13.16 -9.00 15.65
N SER A 141 -13.97 -9.00 14.59
CA SER A 141 -15.42 -8.93 14.68
C SER A 141 -16.09 -10.28 14.95
N ALA A 142 -15.34 -11.37 14.96
CA ALA A 142 -15.88 -12.68 15.33
C ALA A 142 -16.36 -12.67 16.80
N PRO A 143 -17.46 -13.33 17.14
CA PRO A 143 -17.86 -13.54 18.51
C PRO A 143 -16.70 -14.13 19.31
N LYS A 144 -16.29 -13.42 20.37
CA LYS A 144 -15.14 -13.80 21.19
C LYS A 144 -15.33 -15.17 21.82
N GLY A 145 -14.37 -16.06 21.65
CA GLY A 145 -14.36 -17.36 22.28
C GLY A 145 -13.43 -18.37 21.61
N THR A 146 -13.58 -19.63 22.01
CA THR A 146 -12.72 -20.72 21.53
C THR A 146 -13.36 -21.39 20.32
N TYR A 147 -12.60 -21.47 19.23
CA TYR A 147 -12.97 -22.16 17.99
C TYR A 147 -12.06 -23.38 17.76
N LYS A 148 -12.59 -24.40 17.10
CA LYS A 148 -11.90 -25.66 16.89
C LYS A 148 -11.76 -26.06 15.44
N ASP A 149 -12.60 -25.52 14.55
CA ASP A 149 -12.61 -25.88 13.15
C ASP A 149 -12.33 -24.63 12.30
N PHE A 150 -11.42 -24.76 11.34
CA PHE A 150 -10.91 -23.68 10.51
C PHE A 150 -11.10 -24.06 9.04
N PHE A 151 -11.91 -23.30 8.33
CA PHE A 151 -12.33 -23.63 6.99
C PHE A 151 -11.81 -22.60 5.98
N VAL A 152 -11.11 -23.06 4.95
CA VAL A 152 -10.65 -22.26 3.81
C VAL A 152 -11.51 -22.58 2.60
N MET A 153 -12.30 -21.62 2.16
CA MET A 153 -13.10 -21.70 0.94
C MET A 153 -12.33 -21.12 -0.23
N VAL A 154 -12.35 -21.82 -1.34
CA VAL A 154 -11.59 -21.46 -2.54
C VAL A 154 -12.52 -21.07 -3.68
N ASP A 155 -12.21 -19.94 -4.34
CA ASP A 155 -12.89 -19.48 -5.56
C ASP A 155 -14.43 -19.46 -5.45
N ARG A 156 -14.96 -18.64 -4.55
CA ARG A 156 -16.40 -18.53 -4.31
C ARG A 156 -17.10 -17.89 -5.52
N GLY A 157 -18.35 -18.25 -5.73
CA GLY A 157 -19.14 -17.79 -6.86
C GLY A 157 -19.42 -18.90 -7.89
N ASP A 158 -20.05 -18.55 -8.98
CA ASP A 158 -20.43 -19.47 -10.05
C ASP A 158 -19.25 -19.73 -10.98
N LEU A 159 -18.79 -20.95 -11.03
CA LEU A 159 -17.67 -21.36 -11.87
C LEU A 159 -18.14 -21.68 -13.30
N GLN A 160 -17.40 -21.17 -14.28
CA GLN A 160 -17.54 -21.56 -15.69
C GLN A 160 -16.59 -22.69 -16.09
N ARG A 161 -15.61 -22.99 -15.23
CA ARG A 161 -14.61 -24.08 -15.36
C ARG A 161 -14.15 -24.48 -13.97
N ASP A 162 -13.56 -25.66 -13.86
CA ASP A 162 -12.94 -26.11 -12.61
C ASP A 162 -11.90 -25.09 -12.13
N ALA A 163 -11.96 -24.73 -10.86
CA ALA A 163 -10.98 -23.85 -10.23
C ALA A 163 -9.90 -24.69 -9.55
N VAL A 164 -8.65 -24.43 -9.89
CA VAL A 164 -7.48 -25.00 -9.22
C VAL A 164 -6.79 -23.88 -8.43
N VAL A 165 -6.70 -24.08 -7.12
CA VAL A 165 -6.10 -23.13 -6.18
C VAL A 165 -5.07 -23.86 -5.34
N TYR A 166 -3.88 -23.29 -5.22
CA TYR A 166 -2.87 -23.81 -4.30
C TYR A 166 -2.89 -22.96 -3.03
N ILE A 167 -2.77 -23.62 -1.89
CA ILE A 167 -2.89 -23.05 -0.55
C ILE A 167 -1.64 -23.42 0.24
N ASP A 168 -1.13 -22.47 1.02
CA ASP A 168 0.01 -22.73 1.89
C ASP A 168 0.02 -21.81 3.12
N GLU A 169 0.83 -22.16 4.10
CA GLU A 169 1.13 -21.39 5.31
C GLU A 169 -0.10 -20.72 5.92
N ILE A 170 -1.04 -21.56 6.36
CA ILE A 170 -2.24 -21.09 7.05
C ILE A 170 -1.86 -20.75 8.49
N THR A 171 -1.89 -19.46 8.84
CA THR A 171 -1.40 -18.96 10.12
C THR A 171 -2.45 -18.08 10.81
N LEU A 172 -2.61 -18.26 12.13
CA LEU A 172 -3.35 -17.31 12.96
C LEU A 172 -2.39 -16.39 13.71
N LEU A 173 -2.74 -15.10 13.79
CA LEU A 173 -1.94 -14.04 14.39
C LEU A 173 -2.76 -13.31 15.45
N LYS A 174 -2.17 -13.02 16.60
CA LYS A 174 -2.78 -12.14 17.62
C LYS A 174 -2.75 -10.69 17.20
N LYS A 175 -1.66 -10.29 16.54
CA LYS A 175 -1.44 -8.97 15.96
C LYS A 175 -0.88 -9.17 14.57
N LEU A 176 -1.17 -8.29 13.66
CA LEU A 176 -0.32 -8.17 12.47
C LEU A 176 1.03 -7.69 12.98
N ASP A 177 2.10 -8.41 12.67
CA ASP A 177 3.43 -7.99 13.06
C ASP A 177 3.62 -6.55 12.58
N GLN A 178 3.63 -5.63 13.54
CA GLN A 178 4.33 -4.39 13.31
C GLN A 178 5.77 -4.83 13.17
N GLN A 179 6.28 -4.82 11.95
CA GLN A 179 7.72 -4.91 11.75
C GLN A 179 8.31 -3.96 12.78
N SER A 180 9.13 -4.52 13.70
CA SER A 180 9.70 -3.82 14.83
C SER A 180 9.97 -2.37 14.44
N SER A 181 9.58 -1.42 15.28
CA SER A 181 9.86 0.00 15.12
C SER A 181 11.37 0.26 14.99
N SER A 182 11.95 -0.13 13.87
CA SER A 182 13.02 0.64 13.29
C SER A 182 12.33 1.96 12.97
N THR A 183 12.80 3.05 13.51
CA THR A 183 12.38 4.40 13.19
C THR A 183 12.09 4.45 11.69
N TYR A 184 10.78 4.54 11.33
CA TYR A 184 10.37 4.62 9.93
C TYR A 184 11.11 5.81 9.34
N ASP A 185 12.00 5.54 8.41
CA ASP A 185 12.62 6.58 7.61
C ASP A 185 11.75 6.83 6.39
N PRO A 186 11.04 7.95 6.31
CA PRO A 186 10.23 8.29 5.15
C PRO A 186 11.03 8.36 3.85
N ASN A 187 12.36 8.45 3.96
CA ASN A 187 13.27 8.45 2.83
C ASN A 187 13.72 7.03 2.41
N SER A 188 13.41 5.99 3.18
CA SER A 188 13.84 4.61 2.90
C SER A 188 13.40 4.11 1.52
N GLN A 189 12.24 4.58 1.03
CA GLN A 189 11.69 4.27 -0.29
C GLN A 189 12.15 5.24 -1.39
N ARG A 190 12.93 6.28 -1.05
CA ARG A 190 13.46 7.21 -2.03
C ARG A 190 14.56 6.53 -2.86
N GLY A 191 14.42 6.59 -4.18
CA GLY A 191 15.44 6.09 -5.11
C GLY A 191 15.29 4.64 -5.56
N THR A 192 14.27 3.89 -5.12
CA THR A 192 13.98 2.56 -5.71
C THR A 192 13.39 2.74 -7.11
N GLY A 193 14.06 2.23 -8.13
CA GLY A 193 13.63 2.35 -9.53
C GLY A 193 12.60 1.30 -9.96
N GLU A 194 12.50 0.18 -9.24
CA GLU A 194 11.58 -0.91 -9.55
C GLU A 194 10.99 -1.50 -8.28
N VAL A 195 9.71 -1.82 -8.31
CA VAL A 195 8.97 -2.51 -7.25
C VAL A 195 8.02 -3.49 -7.92
N ASP A 196 8.12 -4.78 -7.63
CA ASP A 196 7.21 -5.83 -8.09
C ASP A 196 6.95 -5.85 -9.62
N GLY A 197 8.00 -5.66 -10.41
CA GLY A 197 7.92 -5.60 -11.88
C GLY A 197 7.42 -4.26 -12.42
N TYR A 198 7.25 -3.27 -11.57
CA TYR A 198 6.97 -1.89 -11.96
C TYR A 198 8.26 -1.08 -12.08
N HIS A 199 8.40 -0.32 -13.17
CA HIS A 199 9.50 0.61 -13.42
C HIS A 199 9.07 2.03 -13.08
N LEU A 200 9.91 2.76 -12.36
CA LEU A 200 9.66 4.16 -12.04
C LEU A 200 9.65 5.00 -13.33
N VAL A 201 8.52 5.64 -13.63
CA VAL A 201 8.38 6.54 -14.80
C VAL A 201 8.42 8.01 -14.43
N TRP A 202 8.05 8.35 -13.18
CA TRP A 202 8.12 9.72 -12.68
C TRP A 202 8.18 9.74 -11.16
N GLN A 203 8.89 10.75 -10.63
CA GLN A 203 8.91 11.04 -9.21
C GLN A 203 9.08 12.54 -8.92
N GLU A 204 8.55 12.97 -7.79
CA GLU A 204 8.82 14.25 -7.17
C GLU A 204 9.22 14.03 -5.71
N LEU A 205 10.42 14.44 -5.33
CA LEU A 205 11.00 14.18 -4.01
C LEU A 205 11.02 15.41 -3.10
N PHE A 206 10.76 16.59 -3.65
CA PHE A 206 10.75 17.88 -2.94
C PHE A 206 12.04 18.23 -2.18
N ASP A 207 13.18 17.68 -2.58
CA ASP A 207 14.46 17.83 -1.88
C ASP A 207 15.23 19.11 -2.22
N ASP A 208 15.00 19.62 -3.41
CA ASP A 208 15.73 20.78 -3.95
C ASP A 208 15.21 22.13 -3.46
N GLY A 209 14.18 22.13 -2.60
CA GLY A 209 13.53 23.34 -2.06
C GLY A 209 12.72 24.12 -3.09
N LYS A 210 12.37 23.49 -4.22
CA LYS A 210 11.59 24.10 -5.29
C LYS A 210 10.48 23.19 -5.74
N LEU A 211 9.34 23.78 -6.09
CA LEU A 211 8.28 23.07 -6.77
C LEU A 211 8.66 22.93 -8.25
N SER A 212 8.67 21.70 -8.77
CA SER A 212 8.97 21.46 -10.17
C SER A 212 7.89 22.09 -11.09
N ASN A 213 8.23 22.27 -12.36
CA ASN A 213 7.36 22.94 -13.32
C ASN A 213 6.14 22.11 -13.75
N VAL A 214 6.05 20.84 -13.33
CA VAL A 214 4.88 19.98 -13.60
C VAL A 214 3.67 20.38 -12.77
N TRP A 215 3.84 21.11 -11.69
CA TRP A 215 2.75 21.53 -10.83
C TRP A 215 2.13 22.86 -11.27
N ASN A 216 0.81 22.90 -11.24
CA ASN A 216 0.00 24.11 -11.29
C ASN A 216 -0.50 24.39 -9.88
N ILE A 217 -0.23 25.57 -9.35
CA ILE A 217 -0.82 26.03 -8.08
C ILE A 217 -2.14 26.72 -8.40
N GLU A 218 -3.21 26.31 -7.75
CA GLU A 218 -4.52 26.95 -7.91
C GLU A 218 -4.64 28.17 -7.00
N GLU A 219 -5.10 29.28 -7.58
CA GLU A 219 -5.40 30.51 -6.87
C GLU A 219 -6.84 30.89 -7.14
N ASN A 220 -7.75 30.45 -6.28
CA ASN A 220 -9.18 30.66 -6.46
C ASN A 220 -9.95 30.62 -5.14
N GLY A 221 -11.08 31.31 -5.12
CA GLY A 221 -12.01 31.30 -4.00
C GLY A 221 -13.18 30.35 -4.22
N TYR A 222 -12.98 29.32 -5.00
CA TYR A 222 -14.01 28.29 -5.13
C TYR A 222 -14.26 27.66 -3.75
N GLY A 223 -15.21 28.23 -3.02
CA GLY A 223 -16.02 27.45 -2.13
C GLY A 223 -16.81 26.47 -2.97
N GLY A 224 -16.23 26.06 -4.07
CA GLY A 224 -16.62 25.20 -5.15
C GLY A 224 -17.95 24.52 -5.00
N TYR A 225 -18.03 23.43 -5.59
CA TYR A 225 -19.20 22.56 -5.58
C TYR A 225 -19.51 21.92 -4.21
N ASN A 226 -18.56 22.02 -3.23
CA ASN A 226 -18.63 21.34 -1.93
C ASN A 226 -18.79 22.32 -0.74
N ASN A 227 -19.15 23.58 -1.00
CA ASN A 227 -19.31 24.60 0.04
C ASN A 227 -18.09 24.82 0.94
N GLU A 228 -16.89 24.61 0.41
CA GLU A 228 -15.63 24.79 1.11
C GLU A 228 -15.40 26.25 1.50
N LEU A 229 -14.71 26.49 2.60
CA LEU A 229 -14.61 27.83 3.21
C LEU A 229 -13.40 28.64 2.72
N GLN A 230 -12.30 27.99 2.31
CA GLN A 230 -11.02 28.63 2.02
C GLN A 230 -10.99 29.40 0.69
N TYR A 231 -10.01 30.30 0.59
CA TYR A 231 -9.40 30.71 -0.66
C TYR A 231 -8.12 29.91 -0.85
N TYR A 232 -7.96 29.21 -1.97
CA TYR A 232 -6.69 28.56 -2.33
C TYR A 232 -5.70 29.62 -2.80
N SER A 233 -4.50 29.59 -2.25
CA SER A 233 -3.47 30.60 -2.51
C SER A 233 -2.09 29.97 -2.62
N ARG A 234 -1.29 30.52 -3.52
CA ARG A 234 0.14 30.20 -3.66
C ARG A 234 0.91 30.35 -2.34
N ASN A 235 0.53 31.28 -1.49
CA ASN A 235 1.18 31.53 -0.20
C ASN A 235 0.98 30.40 0.82
N ASN A 236 0.13 29.45 0.51
CA ASN A 236 -0.15 28.28 1.33
C ASN A 236 0.58 27.01 0.86
N ILE A 237 1.43 27.15 -0.17
CA ILE A 237 2.21 26.05 -0.75
C ILE A 237 3.70 26.41 -0.65
N GLU A 238 4.45 25.55 -0.04
CA GLU A 238 5.90 25.67 0.17
C GLU A 238 6.57 24.34 -0.14
N VAL A 239 7.77 24.36 -0.73
CA VAL A 239 8.69 23.22 -0.73
C VAL A 239 9.79 23.55 0.24
N GLY A 240 9.91 22.78 1.30
CA GLY A 240 10.80 23.04 2.41
C GLY A 240 11.14 21.77 3.17
N LYS A 241 11.70 21.94 4.35
CA LYS A 241 12.02 20.82 5.24
C LYS A 241 11.04 20.76 6.40
N ASP A 242 10.69 19.55 6.79
CA ASP A 242 9.97 19.31 8.03
C ASP A 242 10.89 19.48 9.26
N SER A 243 10.36 19.20 10.46
CA SER A 243 11.13 19.30 11.73
C SER A 243 12.29 18.31 11.83
N GLU A 244 12.28 17.24 11.02
CA GLU A 244 13.30 16.18 11.02
C GLU A 244 14.33 16.38 9.91
N GLY A 245 14.13 17.38 9.04
CA GLY A 245 15.01 17.71 7.93
C GLY A 245 14.65 17.04 6.61
N ASN A 246 13.51 16.33 6.53
CA ASN A 246 13.00 15.72 5.31
C ASN A 246 12.50 16.80 4.34
N GLY A 247 12.89 16.70 3.06
CA GLY A 247 12.30 17.53 2.00
C GLY A 247 10.81 17.21 1.83
N CYS A 248 9.98 18.24 1.73
CA CYS A 248 8.53 18.08 1.63
C CYS A 248 7.87 19.19 0.81
N LEU A 249 6.81 18.84 0.11
CA LEU A 249 5.73 19.77 -0.21
C LEU A 249 4.95 20.00 1.08
N ILE A 250 4.73 21.27 1.44
CA ILE A 250 4.00 21.69 2.64
C ILE A 250 2.77 22.48 2.21
N ILE A 251 1.59 21.97 2.53
CA ILE A 251 0.31 22.63 2.30
C ILE A 251 -0.22 23.14 3.64
N THR A 252 -0.37 24.45 3.77
CA THR A 252 -0.76 25.08 5.04
C THR A 252 -2.17 25.65 4.97
N ALA A 253 -3.07 25.17 5.82
CA ALA A 253 -4.38 25.76 6.07
C ALA A 253 -4.25 26.83 7.16
N ARG A 254 -4.79 28.06 6.94
CA ARG A 254 -4.71 29.18 7.87
C ARG A 254 -6.05 29.84 8.09
N LYS A 255 -6.29 30.27 9.33
CA LYS A 255 -7.41 31.18 9.66
C LYS A 255 -6.94 32.61 9.45
N GLU A 256 -7.15 33.14 8.25
CA GLU A 256 -6.76 34.48 7.84
C GLU A 256 -7.70 35.03 6.77
N GLN A 257 -7.85 36.35 6.69
CA GLN A 257 -8.69 36.99 5.68
C GLN A 257 -7.94 37.10 4.35
N SER A 258 -8.52 36.58 3.29
CA SER A 258 -7.99 36.71 1.93
C SER A 258 -9.11 36.65 0.89
N ASN A 259 -9.13 37.57 -0.04
CA ASN A 259 -10.07 37.59 -1.18
C ASN A 259 -11.55 37.35 -0.80
N GLY A 260 -11.99 37.94 0.34
CA GLY A 260 -13.36 37.79 0.84
C GLY A 260 -13.67 36.50 1.56
N LYS A 261 -12.68 35.62 1.75
CA LYS A 261 -12.77 34.38 2.54
C LYS A 261 -12.09 34.57 3.89
N SER A 262 -12.54 33.82 4.91
CA SER A 262 -12.04 33.90 6.28
C SER A 262 -10.92 32.91 6.59
N CYS A 263 -10.49 32.16 5.60
CA CYS A 263 -9.37 31.21 5.69
C CYS A 263 -8.74 30.99 4.32
N THR A 264 -7.50 30.55 4.33
CA THR A 264 -6.72 30.19 3.15
C THR A 264 -6.18 28.79 3.27
N SER A 265 -5.92 28.16 2.13
CA SER A 265 -5.26 26.86 2.05
C SER A 265 -4.57 26.69 0.70
N GLY A 266 -3.98 25.50 0.45
CA GLY A 266 -3.30 25.18 -0.78
C GLY A 266 -3.97 24.05 -1.55
N ARG A 267 -3.95 24.18 -2.88
CA ARG A 267 -4.30 23.13 -3.86
C ARG A 267 -3.38 23.24 -5.06
N LEU A 268 -2.90 22.10 -5.52
CA LEU A 268 -2.04 22.02 -6.70
C LEU A 268 -2.33 20.74 -7.48
N ASN A 269 -2.02 20.77 -8.78
CA ASN A 269 -2.27 19.67 -9.69
C ASN A 269 -1.22 19.59 -10.80
N THR A 270 -1.19 18.44 -11.51
CA THR A 270 -0.28 18.24 -12.66
C THR A 270 -1.00 18.34 -14.00
N GLN A 271 -2.21 18.89 -14.06
CA GLN A 271 -3.03 18.97 -15.27
C GLN A 271 -2.29 19.57 -16.46
N GLY A 272 -2.37 18.88 -17.60
CA GLY A 272 -1.74 19.30 -18.85
C GLY A 272 -0.20 19.24 -18.87
N LYS A 273 0.44 18.78 -17.79
CA LYS A 273 1.91 18.75 -17.67
C LYS A 273 2.47 17.37 -17.33
N MET A 274 1.81 16.63 -16.44
CA MET A 274 2.14 15.25 -16.13
C MET A 274 0.85 14.47 -15.88
N LYS A 275 0.68 13.37 -16.59
CA LYS A 275 -0.49 12.50 -16.54
C LYS A 275 -0.13 11.09 -16.97
N PHE A 276 -0.90 10.11 -16.57
CA PHE A 276 -0.68 8.71 -16.93
C PHE A 276 -1.99 7.92 -16.91
N CYS A 277 -2.00 6.81 -17.63
CA CYS A 277 -3.05 5.80 -17.60
C CYS A 277 -2.45 4.48 -17.17
N HIS A 278 -3.08 3.84 -16.20
CA HIS A 278 -2.64 2.60 -15.56
C HIS A 278 -1.23 2.68 -14.96
N GLY A 279 -0.96 1.78 -14.03
CA GLY A 279 0.29 1.72 -13.31
C GLY A 279 0.09 1.68 -11.79
N LYS A 280 1.11 2.10 -11.07
CA LYS A 280 1.09 2.29 -9.62
C LYS A 280 1.43 3.75 -9.33
N VAL A 281 0.65 4.40 -8.48
CA VAL A 281 1.03 5.69 -7.90
C VAL A 281 1.06 5.58 -6.38
N GLU A 282 2.05 6.20 -5.78
CA GLU A 282 2.20 6.25 -4.33
C GLU A 282 2.65 7.62 -3.87
N ALA A 283 2.17 8.03 -2.69
CA ALA A 283 2.61 9.25 -2.03
C ALA A 283 2.83 9.00 -0.53
N SER A 284 3.93 9.49 -0.01
CA SER A 284 4.25 9.48 1.42
C SER A 284 3.77 10.77 2.05
N ILE A 285 2.74 10.69 2.90
CA ILE A 285 2.00 11.85 3.40
C ILE A 285 1.91 11.81 4.92
N ARG A 286 2.26 12.94 5.57
CA ARG A 286 1.98 13.20 6.98
C ARG A 286 0.82 14.18 7.08
N LEU A 287 -0.27 13.70 7.64
CA LEU A 287 -1.50 14.48 7.77
C LEU A 287 -1.50 15.37 9.01
N PRO A 288 -2.14 16.54 8.96
CA PRO A 288 -2.47 17.28 10.18
C PRO A 288 -3.52 16.53 10.98
N LYS A 289 -3.63 16.84 12.26
CA LYS A 289 -4.82 16.48 13.03
C LYS A 289 -6.02 17.21 12.42
N THR A 290 -6.88 16.47 11.73
CA THR A 290 -8.02 17.06 11.02
C THR A 290 -9.01 17.73 11.96
N GLY A 291 -9.09 17.25 13.20
CA GLY A 291 -10.07 17.75 14.16
C GLY A 291 -11.46 17.71 13.55
N ASN A 292 -12.23 18.78 13.76
CA ASN A 292 -13.47 19.02 13.05
C ASN A 292 -13.21 20.11 12.00
N GLY A 293 -13.34 19.80 10.72
CA GLY A 293 -13.40 20.76 9.64
C GLY A 293 -12.20 20.86 8.69
N LEU A 294 -11.12 20.08 8.85
CA LEU A 294 -10.12 19.93 7.78
C LEU A 294 -10.42 18.70 6.93
N TRP A 295 -10.11 18.82 5.64
CA TRP A 295 -10.34 17.80 4.63
C TRP A 295 -9.12 17.69 3.69
N PRO A 296 -8.07 16.99 4.12
CA PRO A 296 -6.93 16.66 3.27
C PRO A 296 -7.30 15.62 2.22
N ALA A 297 -6.76 15.78 1.01
CA ALA A 297 -6.97 14.85 -0.09
C ALA A 297 -5.70 14.65 -0.94
N PHE A 298 -5.53 13.39 -1.39
CA PHE A 298 -4.65 12.96 -2.47
C PHE A 298 -5.49 12.19 -3.47
N TRP A 299 -5.60 12.70 -4.68
CA TRP A 299 -6.56 12.25 -5.65
C TRP A 299 -6.11 12.50 -7.09
N MET A 300 -6.88 11.99 -8.04
CA MET A 300 -6.60 12.11 -9.46
C MET A 300 -7.86 12.45 -10.23
N MET A 301 -7.71 13.20 -11.32
CA MET A 301 -8.80 13.54 -12.23
C MET A 301 -8.39 13.29 -13.68
N GLY A 302 -9.31 12.79 -14.49
CA GLY A 302 -9.10 12.59 -15.92
C GLY A 302 -8.73 13.90 -16.62
N ASP A 303 -7.65 13.85 -17.40
CA ASP A 303 -7.06 15.02 -18.06
C ASP A 303 -7.71 15.32 -19.41
N GLU A 304 -8.35 14.32 -20.00
CA GLU A 304 -9.00 14.43 -21.29
C GLU A 304 -10.51 14.65 -21.14
N VAL A 305 -11.07 15.42 -21.97
CA VAL A 305 -12.45 15.50 -22.44
C VAL A 305 -13.58 15.45 -21.41
N GLY A 306 -14.25 16.57 -21.25
CA GLY A 306 -15.53 16.66 -20.59
C GLY A 306 -15.48 17.40 -19.26
N SER A 307 -16.66 17.68 -18.77
CA SER A 307 -16.87 18.19 -17.42
C SER A 307 -17.08 17.03 -16.45
N TRP A 308 -16.76 17.24 -15.20
CA TRP A 308 -17.06 16.31 -14.12
C TRP A 308 -18.55 15.87 -14.15
N PRO A 309 -18.86 14.59 -13.93
CA PRO A 309 -17.98 13.46 -13.62
C PRO A 309 -17.55 12.64 -14.86
N ALA A 310 -17.79 13.15 -16.08
CA ALA A 310 -17.50 12.40 -17.31
C ALA A 310 -15.99 12.22 -17.58
N ASN A 311 -15.15 13.05 -16.98
CA ASN A 311 -13.71 12.91 -17.02
C ASN A 311 -13.14 11.87 -16.02
N GLY A 312 -13.98 11.34 -15.10
CA GLY A 312 -13.55 10.40 -14.06
C GLY A 312 -12.75 11.08 -12.93
N GLU A 313 -12.91 10.56 -11.72
CA GLU A 313 -12.19 11.00 -10.51
C GLU A 313 -11.82 9.79 -9.66
N ILE A 314 -10.62 9.77 -9.11
CA ILE A 314 -10.08 8.71 -8.26
C ILE A 314 -9.53 9.35 -6.99
N ASP A 315 -10.20 9.13 -5.86
CA ASP A 315 -9.83 9.69 -4.56
C ASP A 315 -9.06 8.63 -3.76
N ILE A 316 -7.72 8.75 -3.75
CA ILE A 316 -6.84 7.78 -3.09
C ILE A 316 -6.87 8.01 -1.58
N LEU A 317 -6.98 9.24 -1.13
CA LEU A 317 -7.06 9.61 0.27
C LEU A 317 -8.01 10.76 0.47
N GLU A 318 -9.01 10.57 1.32
CA GLU A 318 -9.82 11.64 1.91
C GLU A 318 -10.00 11.39 3.40
N MET A 319 -9.69 12.39 4.24
CA MET A 319 -9.95 12.37 5.69
C MET A 319 -10.70 13.62 6.14
N GLY A 320 -11.29 13.55 7.34
CA GLY A 320 -12.04 14.67 7.92
C GLY A 320 -13.56 14.55 7.79
N ASN A 321 -14.06 13.38 7.42
CA ASN A 321 -15.51 13.11 7.33
C ASN A 321 -16.23 13.40 8.65
N ALA A 322 -17.42 14.02 8.58
CA ALA A 322 -18.24 14.36 9.75
C ALA A 322 -18.60 13.12 10.60
N GLU A 323 -18.83 11.97 9.98
CA GLU A 323 -19.14 10.74 10.68
C GLU A 323 -17.96 10.24 11.52
N ALA A 324 -16.74 10.33 10.97
CA ALA A 324 -15.51 10.00 11.67
C ALA A 324 -15.34 10.84 12.94
N PHE A 325 -15.58 12.15 12.84
CA PHE A 325 -15.54 13.03 13.99
C PHE A 325 -16.58 12.68 15.04
N ASN A 326 -17.82 12.43 14.64
CA ASN A 326 -18.92 12.07 15.53
C ASN A 326 -18.69 10.73 16.26
N ARG A 327 -17.94 9.82 15.64
CA ARG A 327 -17.56 8.52 16.23
C ARG A 327 -16.28 8.58 17.07
N GLY A 328 -15.56 9.72 17.08
CA GLY A 328 -14.24 9.83 17.74
C GLY A 328 -13.15 9.00 17.05
N SER A 329 -13.28 8.78 15.74
CA SER A 329 -12.34 8.00 14.92
C SER A 329 -11.71 8.82 13.78
N GLN A 330 -11.73 10.14 13.89
CA GLN A 330 -11.27 11.08 12.86
C GLN A 330 -9.79 10.93 12.48
N ASP A 331 -9.01 10.31 13.36
CA ASP A 331 -7.58 10.07 13.16
C ASP A 331 -7.26 8.79 12.38
N ARG A 332 -8.25 7.91 12.18
CA ARG A 332 -8.08 6.60 11.55
C ARG A 332 -9.24 6.17 10.65
N TYR A 333 -10.25 7.01 10.49
CA TYR A 333 -11.35 6.79 9.54
C TYR A 333 -11.10 7.62 8.29
N PHE A 334 -11.02 6.97 7.15
CA PHE A 334 -10.76 7.61 5.87
C PHE A 334 -11.49 6.92 4.73
N ASN A 335 -11.52 7.58 3.58
CA ASN A 335 -12.19 7.11 2.37
C ASN A 335 -11.21 6.88 1.22
N GLY A 336 -11.51 5.85 0.40
CA GLY A 336 -11.20 5.84 -1.01
C GLY A 336 -12.50 5.97 -1.81
N ALA A 337 -12.47 6.65 -2.95
CA ALA A 337 -13.63 6.81 -3.81
C ALA A 337 -13.26 6.86 -5.30
N CYS A 338 -14.25 6.57 -6.14
CA CYS A 338 -14.20 6.87 -7.56
C CYS A 338 -15.53 7.47 -7.99
N HIS A 339 -15.49 8.50 -8.83
CA HIS A 339 -16.66 9.16 -9.38
C HIS A 339 -16.63 9.15 -10.91
N TRP A 340 -17.76 8.84 -11.54
CA TRP A 340 -17.89 8.77 -12.99
C TRP A 340 -19.31 8.99 -13.45
N GLY A 341 -19.55 8.99 -14.76
CA GLY A 341 -20.87 9.05 -15.37
C GLY A 341 -20.94 10.10 -16.47
N PRO A 342 -21.96 10.04 -17.34
CA PRO A 342 -22.05 10.93 -18.51
C PRO A 342 -22.37 12.39 -18.17
N SER A 343 -22.91 12.66 -16.97
CA SER A 343 -23.24 14.01 -16.51
C SER A 343 -23.49 14.04 -15.01
N SER A 344 -23.54 15.24 -14.41
CA SER A 344 -23.86 15.41 -12.98
C SER A 344 -25.24 14.82 -12.59
N SER A 345 -26.20 14.79 -13.51
CA SER A 345 -27.52 14.16 -13.26
C SER A 345 -27.53 12.63 -13.42
N ALA A 346 -26.49 12.08 -14.00
CA ALA A 346 -26.26 10.64 -14.16
C ALA A 346 -24.90 10.23 -13.59
N HIS A 347 -24.57 10.81 -12.45
CA HIS A 347 -23.37 10.54 -11.67
C HIS A 347 -23.48 9.18 -10.99
N GLU A 348 -22.43 8.40 -11.16
CA GLU A 348 -22.21 7.12 -10.48
C GLU A 348 -20.97 7.28 -9.57
N MET A 349 -20.93 6.51 -8.49
CA MET A 349 -19.78 6.51 -7.60
C MET A 349 -19.62 5.16 -6.89
N SER A 350 -18.38 4.86 -6.51
CA SER A 350 -18.04 3.85 -5.53
C SER A 350 -17.27 4.52 -4.43
N THR A 351 -17.69 4.38 -3.18
CA THR A 351 -16.97 4.90 -2.02
C THR A 351 -16.86 3.81 -0.97
N GLN A 352 -15.68 3.64 -0.41
CA GLN A 352 -15.43 2.69 0.66
C GLN A 352 -14.71 3.42 1.79
N SER A 353 -15.40 3.48 2.93
CA SER A 353 -14.87 4.10 4.14
C SER A 353 -14.42 3.02 5.11
N VAL A 354 -13.26 3.21 5.69
CA VAL A 354 -12.68 2.25 6.63
C VAL A 354 -12.20 2.94 7.89
N THR A 355 -12.40 2.28 9.02
CA THR A 355 -11.74 2.64 10.29
C THR A 355 -10.53 1.74 10.44
N TRP A 356 -9.33 2.33 10.43
CA TRP A 356 -8.08 1.61 10.54
C TRP A 356 -7.75 1.30 12.02
N ASP A 357 -6.83 0.39 12.25
CA ASP A 357 -6.52 -0.07 13.62
C ASP A 357 -5.56 0.86 14.36
N TYR A 358 -4.86 1.73 13.62
CA TYR A 358 -3.94 2.72 14.14
C TYR A 358 -4.26 4.11 13.59
N SER A 359 -3.71 5.14 14.22
CA SER A 359 -3.87 6.52 13.78
C SER A 359 -3.08 6.79 12.51
N LEU A 360 -3.67 7.48 11.55
CA LEU A 360 -3.01 8.04 10.36
C LEU A 360 -2.67 9.53 10.55
N GLN A 361 -2.86 10.05 11.78
CA GLN A 361 -2.57 11.41 12.21
C GLN A 361 -1.69 11.41 13.47
N ASP A 362 -0.82 10.41 13.60
CA ASP A 362 0.11 10.21 14.72
C ASP A 362 1.34 11.12 14.67
N GLY A 363 1.54 11.83 13.56
CA GLY A 363 2.69 12.68 13.33
C GLY A 363 3.74 12.06 12.40
N GLU A 364 3.52 10.81 11.97
CA GLU A 364 4.38 10.09 11.06
C GLU A 364 3.92 10.21 9.61
N PHE A 365 4.80 9.84 8.67
CA PHE A 365 4.43 9.69 7.28
C PHE A 365 3.78 8.34 7.04
N HIS A 366 2.69 8.31 6.30
CA HIS A 366 1.99 7.11 5.85
C HIS A 366 2.04 7.01 4.33
N LEU A 367 2.18 5.79 3.81
CA LEU A 367 2.27 5.54 2.37
C LEU A 367 0.90 5.17 1.80
N TYR A 368 0.34 6.04 0.96
CA TYR A 368 -0.90 5.81 0.24
C TYR A 368 -0.58 5.35 -1.18
N THR A 369 -1.12 4.20 -1.58
CA THR A 369 -0.80 3.55 -2.86
C THR A 369 -2.07 3.18 -3.62
N LEU A 370 -2.10 3.52 -4.91
CA LEU A 370 -3.08 3.02 -5.88
C LEU A 370 -2.37 2.08 -6.86
N TYR A 371 -2.89 0.87 -7.03
CA TYR A 371 -2.66 0.01 -8.18
C TYR A 371 -3.83 0.12 -9.14
N TRP A 372 -3.53 0.41 -10.38
CA TRP A 372 -4.53 0.65 -11.41
C TRP A 372 -4.14 -0.06 -12.71
N ASP A 373 -4.87 -1.09 -13.08
CA ASP A 373 -4.69 -1.86 -14.29
C ASP A 373 -5.95 -1.81 -15.20
N ASP A 374 -5.98 -2.60 -16.27
CA ASP A 374 -7.10 -2.65 -17.21
C ASP A 374 -8.34 -3.37 -16.65
N GLN A 375 -8.26 -3.95 -15.45
CA GLN A 375 -9.34 -4.68 -14.81
C GLN A 375 -9.92 -3.93 -13.60
N ARG A 376 -9.09 -3.16 -12.88
CA ARG A 376 -9.46 -2.66 -11.55
C ARG A 376 -8.59 -1.53 -11.04
N LEU A 377 -9.10 -0.89 -10.00
CA LEU A 377 -8.44 0.05 -9.11
C LEU A 377 -8.38 -0.58 -7.72
N VAL A 378 -7.22 -0.59 -7.08
CA VAL A 378 -7.02 -1.15 -5.72
C VAL A 378 -6.14 -0.21 -4.92
N MET A 379 -6.59 0.19 -3.72
CA MET A 379 -5.88 1.14 -2.88
C MET A 379 -5.45 0.53 -1.56
N TYR A 380 -4.24 0.89 -1.13
CA TYR A 380 -3.64 0.45 0.14
C TYR A 380 -3.07 1.64 0.91
N VAL A 381 -2.97 1.48 2.23
CA VAL A 381 -2.18 2.36 3.10
C VAL A 381 -1.11 1.53 3.82
N ASP A 382 0.10 2.09 3.92
CA ASP A 382 1.25 1.52 4.65
C ASP A 382 1.61 0.07 4.24
N GLN A 383 1.46 -0.27 2.96
CA GLN A 383 1.80 -1.60 2.46
C GLN A 383 3.32 -1.89 2.58
N ASP A 384 4.14 -0.86 2.63
CA ASP A 384 5.57 -0.94 2.91
C ASP A 384 5.89 -1.39 4.34
N ARG A 385 5.05 -0.98 5.32
CA ARG A 385 5.13 -1.40 6.73
C ARG A 385 4.38 -2.71 6.98
N TYR A 386 3.27 -2.89 6.27
CA TYR A 386 2.35 -4.02 6.42
C TYR A 386 2.13 -4.67 5.05
N PRO A 387 3.07 -5.49 4.54
CA PRO A 387 2.96 -6.09 3.21
C PRO A 387 1.67 -6.91 2.99
N ASN A 388 1.09 -7.40 4.08
CA ASN A 388 -0.15 -8.17 4.09
C ASN A 388 -1.39 -7.31 4.40
N ALA A 389 -1.27 -5.97 4.35
CA ALA A 389 -2.42 -5.10 4.57
C ALA A 389 -3.50 -5.37 3.52
N ARG A 390 -4.76 -5.46 3.99
CA ARG A 390 -5.89 -5.52 3.06
C ARG A 390 -6.06 -4.19 2.32
N PRO A 391 -6.53 -4.23 1.07
CA PRO A 391 -6.93 -3.00 0.40
C PRO A 391 -8.09 -2.35 1.17
N TYR A 392 -8.07 -1.02 1.26
CA TYR A 392 -9.19 -0.27 1.81
C TYR A 392 -10.22 0.11 0.75
N PHE A 393 -9.85 0.05 -0.54
CA PHE A 393 -10.75 0.31 -1.66
C PHE A 393 -10.45 -0.63 -2.83
N GLN A 394 -11.50 -1.08 -3.50
CA GLN A 394 -11.41 -1.86 -4.74
C GLN A 394 -12.59 -1.53 -5.65
N LEU A 395 -12.31 -1.34 -6.94
CA LEU A 395 -13.32 -1.13 -7.97
C LEU A 395 -12.94 -1.91 -9.24
N SER A 396 -13.85 -2.77 -9.72
CA SER A 396 -13.69 -3.38 -11.05
C SER A 396 -14.02 -2.37 -12.13
N ILE A 397 -13.15 -2.28 -13.15
CA ILE A 397 -13.30 -1.39 -14.31
C ILE A 397 -13.25 -2.15 -15.64
N ASN A 398 -13.42 -3.46 -15.63
CA ASN A 398 -13.40 -4.29 -16.83
C ASN A 398 -14.69 -4.18 -17.66
N ASP A 399 -15.83 -3.78 -17.05
CA ASP A 399 -17.08 -3.57 -17.77
C ASP A 399 -17.14 -2.19 -18.44
N ARG A 400 -17.22 -2.18 -19.76
CA ARG A 400 -17.37 -0.99 -20.63
C ARG A 400 -18.66 -1.02 -21.43
N SER A 401 -19.64 -1.83 -21.03
CA SER A 401 -20.84 -2.12 -21.81
C SER A 401 -21.84 -0.96 -21.85
N SER A 402 -21.74 0.00 -20.94
CA SER A 402 -22.68 1.13 -20.86
C SER A 402 -22.01 2.44 -20.41
N GLN A 403 -22.72 3.54 -20.63
CA GLN A 403 -22.30 4.87 -20.11
C GLN A 403 -22.38 4.99 -18.57
N ARG A 404 -22.88 3.97 -17.88
CA ARG A 404 -22.89 3.90 -16.42
C ARG A 404 -21.82 2.96 -15.86
N SER A 405 -21.19 2.18 -16.73
CA SER A 405 -20.12 1.25 -16.33
C SER A 405 -18.84 2.00 -16.01
N ALA A 406 -18.23 1.72 -14.87
CA ALA A 406 -16.98 2.35 -14.42
C ALA A 406 -15.87 2.23 -15.47
N GLY A 407 -15.73 1.07 -16.13
CA GLY A 407 -14.72 0.86 -17.15
C GLY A 407 -14.81 1.78 -18.38
N THR A 408 -15.90 2.51 -18.55
CA THR A 408 -15.98 3.53 -19.61
C THR A 408 -15.11 4.76 -19.30
N TYR A 409 -14.74 4.97 -18.02
CA TYR A 409 -14.17 6.23 -17.55
C TYR A 409 -12.75 6.11 -16.98
N PHE A 410 -12.22 4.92 -16.76
CA PHE A 410 -10.93 4.72 -16.10
C PHE A 410 -9.88 4.04 -16.99
N HIS A 411 -9.83 4.41 -18.29
CA HIS A 411 -8.85 3.90 -19.26
C HIS A 411 -8.28 5.00 -20.17
N HIS A 412 -8.11 6.17 -19.61
CA HIS A 412 -7.44 7.30 -20.23
C HIS A 412 -6.51 7.97 -19.21
N GLU A 413 -5.77 9.00 -19.58
CA GLU A 413 -4.80 9.61 -18.70
C GLU A 413 -5.44 10.48 -17.62
N PHE A 414 -4.94 10.36 -16.39
CA PHE A 414 -5.29 11.13 -15.22
C PHE A 414 -4.09 11.92 -14.72
N HIS A 415 -4.35 13.12 -14.21
CA HIS A 415 -3.40 13.96 -13.52
C HIS A 415 -3.59 13.89 -12.00
N ILE A 416 -2.55 14.21 -11.24
CA ILE A 416 -2.50 14.13 -9.77
C ILE A 416 -2.89 15.47 -9.15
N LEU A 417 -3.61 15.42 -8.00
CA LEU A 417 -3.96 16.58 -7.20
C LEU A 417 -3.65 16.33 -5.72
N PHE A 418 -3.22 17.40 -5.04
CA PHE A 418 -3.14 17.51 -3.59
C PHE A 418 -3.87 18.74 -3.13
N ASN A 419 -4.63 18.65 -2.04
CA ASN A 419 -5.20 19.82 -1.37
C ASN A 419 -5.46 19.55 0.11
N LEU A 420 -5.63 20.64 0.84
CA LEU A 420 -6.09 20.64 2.22
C LEU A 420 -7.30 21.58 2.31
N ALA A 421 -8.51 21.05 2.06
CA ALA A 421 -9.73 21.84 2.13
C ALA A 421 -10.12 22.16 3.58
N ILE A 422 -10.91 23.22 3.75
CA ILE A 422 -11.39 23.69 5.05
C ILE A 422 -12.91 23.79 5.00
N GLY A 423 -13.59 23.08 5.89
CA GLY A 423 -15.05 23.02 5.93
C GLY A 423 -15.66 22.34 4.71
N GLY A 424 -16.94 22.63 4.45
CA GLY A 424 -17.68 22.08 3.33
C GLY A 424 -18.52 20.85 3.66
N ASP A 425 -18.99 20.20 2.60
CA ASP A 425 -19.99 19.16 2.68
C ASP A 425 -19.45 17.83 3.28
N PHE A 426 -18.15 17.56 3.16
CA PHE A 426 -17.56 16.34 3.69
C PHE A 426 -17.42 16.37 5.23
N PRO A 427 -16.83 17.40 5.85
CA PRO A 427 -16.82 17.56 7.30
C PRO A 427 -18.14 18.14 7.84
N LYS A 428 -19.07 18.64 7.00
CA LYS A 428 -20.31 19.30 7.35
C LYS A 428 -20.10 20.52 8.26
N ILE A 429 -19.05 21.29 7.99
CA ILE A 429 -18.69 22.52 8.69
C ILE A 429 -18.73 23.69 7.71
N TYR A 430 -19.56 24.69 8.01
CA TYR A 430 -19.83 25.83 7.14
C TYR A 430 -19.47 27.17 7.79
N ASP A 431 -18.89 27.14 8.99
CA ASP A 431 -18.39 28.31 9.72
C ASP A 431 -16.95 28.07 10.17
N ILE A 432 -16.03 28.95 9.79
CA ILE A 432 -14.60 28.86 10.15
C ILE A 432 -14.38 28.82 11.68
N ASN A 433 -15.28 29.40 12.47
CA ASN A 433 -15.18 29.39 13.93
C ASN A 433 -15.45 28.00 14.54
N GLN A 434 -16.06 27.11 13.76
CA GLN A 434 -16.31 25.71 14.16
C GLN A 434 -15.17 24.77 13.75
N VAL A 435 -14.20 25.24 12.95
CA VAL A 435 -13.03 24.44 12.53
C VAL A 435 -12.05 24.32 13.72
N SER A 436 -12.15 23.24 14.45
CA SER A 436 -11.35 23.05 15.69
C SER A 436 -9.85 22.90 15.40
N ALA A 437 -9.48 22.33 14.25
CA ALA A 437 -8.09 22.14 13.85
C ALA A 437 -7.32 23.45 13.62
N LEU A 438 -8.02 24.59 13.38
CA LEU A 438 -7.41 25.89 13.15
C LEU A 438 -7.51 26.83 14.37
N GLN A 439 -7.87 26.33 15.54
CA GLN A 439 -7.87 27.16 16.76
C GLN A 439 -6.45 27.62 17.15
N GLY A 440 -5.41 26.88 16.76
CA GLY A 440 -4.00 27.27 16.87
C GLY A 440 -3.48 28.20 15.76
N GLY A 441 -4.33 28.60 14.82
CA GLY A 441 -4.01 29.51 13.71
C GLY A 441 -3.73 28.82 12.38
N GLU A 442 -2.97 27.74 12.36
CA GLU A 442 -2.63 26.99 11.14
C GLU A 442 -2.52 25.47 11.36
N ALA A 443 -2.66 24.73 10.27
CA ALA A 443 -2.41 23.29 10.21
C ALA A 443 -1.69 22.95 8.90
N LYS A 444 -0.81 21.94 8.92
CA LYS A 444 0.05 21.59 7.80
C LYS A 444 -0.09 20.13 7.40
N MET A 445 -0.24 19.90 6.10
CA MET A 445 -0.09 18.61 5.45
C MET A 445 1.28 18.57 4.77
N TYR A 446 2.03 17.50 4.96
CA TYR A 446 3.34 17.30 4.36
C TYR A 446 3.30 16.13 3.38
N VAL A 447 3.85 16.32 2.19
CA VAL A 447 4.08 15.25 1.21
C VAL A 447 5.58 15.12 1.00
N ASN A 448 6.16 13.99 1.43
CA ASN A 448 7.59 13.75 1.35
C ASN A 448 8.02 13.40 -0.07
N TYR A 449 7.21 12.58 -0.76
CA TYR A 449 7.37 12.29 -2.18
C TYR A 449 6.07 11.82 -2.80
N VAL A 450 6.04 11.86 -4.12
CA VAL A 450 5.07 11.16 -4.94
C VAL A 450 5.79 10.48 -6.10
N LYS A 451 5.38 9.24 -6.43
CA LYS A 451 6.01 8.41 -7.46
C LYS A 451 4.96 7.73 -8.32
N VAL A 452 5.26 7.60 -9.60
CA VAL A 452 4.45 6.87 -10.58
C VAL A 452 5.30 5.78 -11.22
N TYR A 453 4.75 4.58 -11.29
CA TYR A 453 5.41 3.40 -11.86
C TYR A 453 4.51 2.74 -12.90
N GLN A 454 5.11 2.13 -13.92
CA GLN A 454 4.43 1.34 -14.94
C GLN A 454 5.21 0.06 -15.24
N LYS A 455 4.53 -0.94 -15.80
CA LYS A 455 5.14 -2.23 -16.19
C LYS A 455 5.61 -2.24 -17.65
N GLY A 456 5.27 -1.21 -18.44
CA GLY A 456 5.54 -1.18 -19.87
C GLY A 456 4.62 -2.11 -20.67
N ILE A 457 3.41 -2.39 -20.18
CA ILE A 457 2.44 -3.26 -20.85
C ILE A 457 1.42 -2.48 -21.67
N GLN A 458 0.70 -3.18 -22.54
CA GLN A 458 -0.34 -2.58 -23.37
C GLN A 458 -1.44 -1.95 -22.50
N GLY A 459 -1.86 -0.74 -22.84
CA GLY A 459 -2.88 0.04 -22.13
C GLY A 459 -2.31 1.04 -21.13
N GLU A 460 -1.02 0.94 -20.79
CA GLU A 460 -0.33 1.97 -20.03
C GLU A 460 0.12 3.12 -20.94
N SER A 461 0.03 4.35 -20.42
CA SER A 461 0.60 5.53 -21.04
C SER A 461 1.12 6.50 -19.98
N TYR A 462 2.12 7.28 -20.35
CA TYR A 462 2.69 8.33 -19.54
C TYR A 462 3.01 9.55 -20.41
N THR A 463 2.56 10.71 -19.97
CA THR A 463 2.89 12.00 -20.58
C THR A 463 3.45 12.91 -19.49
N GLY A 464 4.67 13.36 -19.66
CA GLY A 464 5.33 14.23 -18.70
C GLY A 464 6.85 14.26 -18.85
N PRO A 465 7.58 14.87 -17.90
CA PRO A 465 9.02 14.86 -17.92
C PRO A 465 9.55 13.43 -17.83
N VAL A 466 10.44 13.08 -18.74
CA VAL A 466 11.19 11.82 -18.63
C VAL A 466 12.20 12.00 -17.50
N ILE A 467 12.30 10.99 -16.62
CA ILE A 467 13.39 10.98 -15.65
C ILE A 467 14.67 10.92 -16.45
N ASP A 468 15.40 12.03 -16.44
CA ASP A 468 16.69 12.10 -17.12
C ASP A 468 17.71 11.34 -16.27
N PHE A 469 17.93 10.09 -16.65
CA PHE A 469 19.03 9.30 -16.10
C PHE A 469 20.39 9.70 -16.72
N THR A 470 20.43 10.71 -17.60
CA THR A 470 21.65 11.17 -18.30
C THR A 470 22.49 12.17 -17.48
N GLY A 471 22.05 12.63 -16.32
CA GLY A 471 22.92 13.27 -15.31
C GLY A 471 23.98 12.32 -14.74
N MET A 472 24.17 11.18 -15.40
CA MET A 472 25.23 10.22 -15.14
C MET A 472 26.49 10.68 -15.87
N GLU A 473 27.47 11.09 -15.12
CA GLU A 473 28.81 11.29 -15.66
C GLU A 473 29.25 10.00 -16.37
N ASP A 474 29.71 10.14 -17.60
CA ASP A 474 30.26 9.05 -18.41
C ASP A 474 31.54 8.57 -17.70
N LEU A 475 31.46 7.47 -16.98
CA LEU A 475 32.48 6.99 -16.06
C LEU A 475 33.74 6.42 -16.72
N CYS A 476 33.95 6.64 -18.00
CA CYS A 476 35.31 6.56 -18.54
C CYS A 476 36.29 7.52 -17.86
N ALA A 477 35.78 8.55 -17.13
CA ALA A 477 36.60 9.58 -16.49
C ALA A 477 36.85 9.38 -14.99
N THR A 478 36.13 8.48 -14.29
CA THR A 478 36.17 8.41 -12.81
C THR A 478 36.64 7.07 -12.24
N GLN A 479 37.36 6.26 -12.98
CA GLN A 479 38.03 5.07 -12.42
C GLN A 479 38.96 5.41 -11.25
N LYS A 480 39.42 6.65 -11.17
CA LYS A 480 40.32 7.15 -10.13
C LYS A 480 39.74 7.21 -8.72
N GLY A 481 38.42 7.35 -8.58
CA GLY A 481 37.75 7.39 -7.26
C GLY A 481 37.35 6.00 -6.74
N LEU A 482 37.20 5.01 -7.64
CA LEU A 482 36.86 3.63 -7.25
C LEU A 482 38.11 2.85 -6.80
N ASP A 483 39.30 3.30 -7.14
CA ASP A 483 40.57 2.63 -6.76
C ASP A 483 40.98 2.90 -5.30
N GLU A 484 40.38 3.90 -4.64
CA GLU A 484 40.78 4.33 -3.30
C GLU A 484 39.85 3.85 -2.18
N LEU A 485 38.64 3.43 -2.47
CA LEU A 485 37.62 3.05 -1.48
C LEU A 485 36.96 1.72 -1.81
N ALA A 486 36.63 0.94 -0.81
CA ALA A 486 35.77 -0.23 -0.94
C ALA A 486 34.31 0.19 -1.11
N GLY A 487 33.50 -0.71 -1.66
CA GLY A 487 32.09 -0.41 -1.87
C GLY A 487 31.25 -1.59 -2.32
N SER A 488 30.02 -1.28 -2.68
CA SER A 488 29.03 -2.23 -3.15
C SER A 488 28.40 -1.74 -4.44
N ILE A 489 28.16 -2.66 -5.36
CA ILE A 489 27.48 -2.40 -6.65
C ILE A 489 26.11 -3.04 -6.59
N TYR A 490 25.11 -2.26 -6.90
CA TYR A 490 23.73 -2.68 -6.96
C TYR A 490 23.23 -2.52 -8.40
N ASN A 491 22.32 -3.38 -8.85
CA ASN A 491 21.56 -3.08 -10.04
C ASN A 491 20.53 -1.96 -9.76
N ILE A 492 19.84 -1.50 -10.79
CA ILE A 492 18.83 -0.43 -10.63
C ILE A 492 17.66 -0.81 -9.72
N ASN A 493 17.47 -2.11 -9.46
CA ASN A 493 16.44 -2.67 -8.59
C ASN A 493 16.89 -2.71 -7.11
N GLY A 494 18.06 -2.16 -6.81
CA GLY A 494 18.63 -2.19 -5.47
C GLY A 494 19.23 -3.53 -5.04
N LEU A 495 19.24 -4.56 -5.91
CA LEU A 495 19.86 -5.84 -5.61
C LEU A 495 21.37 -5.72 -5.65
N LEU A 496 22.01 -6.22 -4.61
CA LEU A 496 23.48 -6.29 -4.53
C LEU A 496 24.01 -7.21 -5.64
N VAL A 497 24.77 -6.65 -6.56
CA VAL A 497 25.41 -7.39 -7.65
C VAL A 497 26.76 -7.94 -7.18
N ARG A 498 27.55 -7.11 -6.50
CA ARG A 498 28.82 -7.49 -5.89
C ARG A 498 29.32 -6.42 -4.90
N THR A 499 30.22 -6.81 -4.03
CA THR A 499 31.09 -5.92 -3.27
C THR A 499 32.48 -5.88 -3.90
N PHE A 500 33.24 -4.83 -3.64
CA PHE A 500 34.62 -4.68 -4.08
C PHE A 500 35.47 -4.01 -2.98
N ASN A 501 36.76 -4.29 -3.00
CA ASN A 501 37.73 -3.71 -2.06
C ASN A 501 38.46 -2.54 -2.71
N ALA A 502 39.01 -1.65 -1.88
CA ALA A 502 39.91 -0.59 -2.35
C ALA A 502 41.08 -1.20 -3.13
N GLY A 503 41.44 -0.62 -4.27
CA GLY A 503 42.51 -1.10 -5.15
C GLY A 503 42.14 -2.28 -6.05
N GLU A 504 40.89 -2.70 -6.07
CA GLU A 504 40.44 -3.78 -6.96
C GLU A 504 40.39 -3.29 -8.42
N SER A 505 41.28 -3.80 -9.27
CA SER A 505 41.26 -3.47 -10.69
C SER A 505 40.03 -4.03 -11.41
N SER A 506 39.42 -3.22 -12.27
CA SER A 506 38.29 -3.65 -13.10
C SER A 506 36.97 -3.95 -12.36
N VAL A 507 36.66 -3.14 -11.34
CA VAL A 507 35.39 -3.23 -10.61
C VAL A 507 34.18 -3.23 -11.55
N ILE A 508 34.22 -2.41 -12.60
CA ILE A 508 33.14 -2.22 -13.59
C ILE A 508 33.29 -3.17 -14.78
N GLY A 509 34.53 -3.59 -15.11
CA GLY A 509 34.81 -4.34 -16.34
C GLY A 509 34.04 -5.65 -16.47
N ASN A 510 33.72 -6.31 -15.36
CA ASN A 510 33.04 -7.60 -15.31
C ASN A 510 31.51 -7.48 -15.19
N LEU A 511 30.95 -6.28 -15.18
CA LEU A 511 29.49 -6.09 -15.18
C LEU A 511 28.94 -6.33 -16.59
N LYS A 512 27.74 -6.89 -16.65
CA LYS A 512 26.95 -6.92 -17.88
C LYS A 512 26.55 -5.50 -18.28
N GLU A 513 26.14 -5.33 -19.53
CA GLU A 513 25.50 -4.09 -19.93
C GLU A 513 24.31 -3.78 -19.03
N GLY A 514 24.18 -2.55 -18.61
CA GLY A 514 23.12 -2.13 -17.73
C GLY A 514 23.48 -0.92 -16.87
N LEU A 515 22.49 -0.47 -16.16
CA LEU A 515 22.59 0.62 -15.21
C LEU A 515 22.87 0.05 -13.80
N TYR A 516 23.80 0.65 -13.08
CA TYR A 516 24.19 0.22 -11.75
C TYR A 516 24.33 1.41 -10.79
N ILE A 517 24.18 1.14 -9.50
CA ILE A 517 24.46 2.07 -8.41
C ILE A 517 25.69 1.57 -7.67
N ILE A 518 26.71 2.41 -7.55
CA ILE A 518 27.86 2.12 -6.68
C ILE A 518 27.71 2.94 -5.40
N ARG A 519 27.84 2.26 -4.27
CA ARG A 519 27.87 2.87 -2.96
C ARG A 519 29.24 2.60 -2.32
N LEU A 520 29.97 3.65 -1.99
CA LEU A 520 31.26 3.59 -1.31
C LEU A 520 31.10 3.54 0.21
N GLU A 521 32.14 3.03 0.90
CA GLU A 521 32.15 2.96 2.37
C GLU A 521 32.11 4.34 3.05
N ASN A 522 32.52 5.42 2.37
CA ASN A 522 32.40 6.79 2.87
C ASN A 522 30.99 7.36 2.78
N GLY A 523 30.01 6.58 2.27
CA GLY A 523 28.61 6.97 2.11
C GLY A 523 28.28 7.62 0.76
N GLU A 524 29.27 7.94 -0.07
CA GLU A 524 29.03 8.45 -1.41
C GLU A 524 28.40 7.39 -2.31
N SER A 525 27.51 7.82 -3.20
CA SER A 525 26.84 6.92 -4.16
C SER A 525 26.77 7.57 -5.53
N PHE A 526 27.04 6.77 -6.57
CA PHE A 526 26.93 7.22 -7.95
C PHE A 526 26.30 6.15 -8.83
N LYS A 527 25.65 6.60 -9.89
CA LYS A 527 25.07 5.73 -10.92
C LYS A 527 26.09 5.55 -12.05
N ILE A 528 26.17 4.34 -12.57
CA ILE A 528 27.02 4.04 -13.73
C ILE A 528 26.20 3.34 -14.80
N LEU A 529 26.42 3.70 -16.06
CA LEU A 529 25.90 2.97 -17.22
C LEU A 529 27.06 2.15 -17.81
N LYS A 530 26.97 0.82 -17.70
CA LYS A 530 27.89 -0.07 -18.41
C LYS A 530 27.37 -0.22 -19.86
N LYS A 531 28.12 0.29 -20.81
CA LYS A 531 27.98 0.05 -22.25
C LYS A 531 28.99 -1.03 -22.68
N GLU A 532 28.79 -1.62 -23.87
CA GLU A 532 29.72 -2.60 -24.46
C GLU A 532 31.20 -2.23 -24.32
#